data_0bda1f9f207e9210cf00010155993662
#
_entry.id   0bda1f9f207e9210cf00010155993662
#
_cell.length_a   1.000
_cell.length_b   1.000
_cell.length_c   1.000
_cell.angle_alpha   90.00
_cell.angle_beta   90.00
_cell.angle_gamma   90.00
#
_symmetry.space_group_name_H-M   'P 1'
#
loop_
_entity.id
_entity.type
_entity.pdbx_description
1 polymer ?
#
loop_
_entity_poly.entity_id
_entity_poly.type
_entity_poly.pdbx_seq_one_letter_code
_entity_poly.pdbx_strand_id
1 'polypeptide(L)'
;MKRTTTLMTGVATAALTVTTALPAFAAEKWDMPMAYSASNFHSENGVEFANCVTEGTAGEIEITVHPGGSLIAGADIKRAIQTGQVQLGERILSGHQNENAIFGFDSIPFLAPSFE
;
A
#
# COMPACT_ATOMS: atom_id res chain seq x y z
N MET A 1 -12.90 76.49 -36.85
CA MET A 1 -13.30 75.57 -35.79
C MET A 1 -12.68 74.22 -36.08
N LYS A 2 -11.56 73.80 -35.40
CA LYS A 2 -10.90 72.53 -35.59
C LYS A 2 -11.28 71.66 -34.40
N ARG A 3 -11.95 70.49 -34.68
CA ARG A 3 -12.25 69.47 -33.63
C ARG A 3 -11.10 68.50 -33.52
N THR A 4 -10.45 68.46 -32.42
CA THR A 4 -9.41 67.52 -32.10
C THR A 4 -10.06 66.24 -31.51
N THR A 5 -9.94 65.12 -32.18
CA THR A 5 -10.42 63.81 -31.67
C THR A 5 -9.27 63.12 -30.93
N THR A 6 -9.40 62.94 -29.62
CA THR A 6 -8.43 62.20 -28.80
C THR A 6 -8.77 60.75 -28.85
N LEU A 7 -7.88 59.90 -29.44
CA LEU A 7 -7.96 58.43 -29.34
C LEU A 7 -7.42 58.00 -27.96
N MET A 8 -8.27 57.38 -27.15
CA MET A 8 -7.87 56.67 -25.92
C MET A 8 -7.50 55.23 -26.32
N THR A 9 -6.18 54.92 -26.24
CA THR A 9 -5.67 53.55 -26.40
C THR A 9 -5.79 52.83 -25.07
N GLY A 10 -6.76 51.91 -24.96
CA GLY A 10 -6.90 51.02 -23.79
C GLY A 10 -5.89 49.88 -23.88
N VAL A 11 -4.95 49.81 -22.94
CA VAL A 11 -4.04 48.65 -22.75
C VAL A 11 -4.77 47.59 -21.94
N ALA A 12 -5.17 46.52 -22.61
CA ALA A 12 -5.71 45.33 -21.95
C ALA A 12 -4.58 44.48 -21.41
N THR A 13 -4.40 44.47 -20.07
CA THR A 13 -3.45 43.61 -19.38
C THR A 13 -4.05 42.21 -19.21
N ALA A 14 -3.61 41.25 -20.04
CA ALA A 14 -3.99 39.86 -19.92
C ALA A 14 -3.17 39.25 -18.75
N ALA A 15 -3.82 38.93 -17.64
CA ALA A 15 -3.24 38.19 -16.54
C ALA A 15 -3.13 36.69 -16.92
N LEU A 16 -1.93 36.19 -17.21
CA LEU A 16 -1.66 34.76 -17.33
C LEU A 16 -1.69 34.13 -15.94
N THR A 17 -2.76 33.38 -15.63
CA THR A 17 -2.80 32.50 -14.47
C THR A 17 -1.99 31.22 -14.79
N VAL A 18 -0.78 31.13 -14.27
CA VAL A 18 0.03 29.91 -14.32
C VAL A 18 -0.54 28.91 -13.29
N THR A 19 -1.32 27.96 -13.76
CA THR A 19 -1.78 26.81 -12.95
C THR A 19 -0.60 25.87 -12.81
N THR A 20 0.06 25.83 -11.65
CA THR A 20 1.06 24.83 -11.31
C THR A 20 0.34 23.50 -11.09
N ALA A 21 0.33 22.61 -12.09
CA ALA A 21 -0.08 21.23 -11.93
C ALA A 21 0.96 20.55 -11.03
N LEU A 22 0.56 20.17 -9.80
CA LEU A 22 1.35 19.28 -8.96
C LEU A 22 1.46 17.93 -9.69
N PRO A 23 2.65 17.30 -9.75
CA PRO A 23 2.76 15.97 -10.32
C PRO A 23 1.88 15.01 -9.49
N ALA A 24 0.87 14.44 -10.11
CA ALA A 24 0.13 13.33 -9.53
C ALA A 24 1.08 12.12 -9.58
N PHE A 25 1.66 11.73 -8.44
CA PHE A 25 2.34 10.46 -8.33
C PHE A 25 1.29 9.36 -8.52
N ALA A 26 1.51 8.47 -9.48
CA ALA A 26 0.68 7.29 -9.62
C ALA A 26 0.91 6.40 -8.38
N ALA A 27 -0.18 5.92 -7.76
CA ALA A 27 -0.10 5.02 -6.62
C ALA A 27 0.74 3.79 -6.97
N GLU A 28 1.68 3.43 -6.09
CA GLU A 28 2.43 2.19 -6.20
C GLU A 28 1.54 1.04 -5.72
N LYS A 29 1.36 0.02 -6.57
CA LYS A 29 0.48 -1.12 -6.25
C LYS A 29 1.30 -2.29 -5.78
N TRP A 30 0.98 -2.76 -4.57
CA TRP A 30 1.61 -3.90 -3.95
C TRP A 30 0.63 -5.06 -3.80
N ASP A 31 1.11 -6.27 -4.05
CA ASP A 31 0.37 -7.50 -3.84
C ASP A 31 0.82 -8.17 -2.54
N MET A 32 -0.15 -8.49 -1.66
CA MET A 32 0.08 -9.13 -0.37
C MET A 32 -0.57 -10.53 -0.33
N PRO A 33 0.13 -11.59 -0.71
CA PRO A 33 -0.36 -12.95 -0.53
C PRO A 33 -0.44 -13.31 0.96
N MET A 34 -1.49 -14.03 1.32
CA MET A 34 -1.75 -14.49 2.67
C MET A 34 -2.07 -15.98 2.66
N ALA A 35 -1.57 -16.69 3.68
CA ALA A 35 -1.69 -18.15 3.75
C ALA A 35 -3.10 -18.63 4.12
N TYR A 36 -3.89 -17.81 4.83
CA TYR A 36 -5.15 -18.20 5.45
C TYR A 36 -6.38 -17.67 4.68
N SER A 37 -7.52 -18.34 4.88
CA SER A 37 -8.79 -17.92 4.27
C SER A 37 -9.20 -16.50 4.68
N ALA A 38 -10.02 -15.83 3.87
CA ALA A 38 -10.44 -14.46 4.11
C ALA A 38 -11.13 -14.24 5.46
N SER A 39 -11.82 -15.27 5.99
CA SER A 39 -12.50 -15.24 7.29
C SER A 39 -11.60 -15.60 8.48
N ASN A 40 -10.33 -15.79 8.27
CA ASN A 40 -9.37 -16.04 9.33
C ASN A 40 -8.86 -14.70 9.88
N PHE A 41 -8.68 -14.61 11.21
CA PHE A 41 -8.26 -13.36 11.86
C PHE A 41 -6.91 -12.81 11.33
N HIS A 42 -5.99 -13.67 10.89
CA HIS A 42 -4.75 -13.24 10.22
C HIS A 42 -5.04 -12.45 8.93
N SER A 43 -5.99 -12.95 8.12
CA SER A 43 -6.37 -12.30 6.88
C SER A 43 -7.17 -11.02 7.12
N GLU A 44 -8.04 -11.01 8.12
CA GLU A 44 -8.77 -9.81 8.53
C GLU A 44 -7.80 -8.72 9.00
N ASN A 45 -6.82 -9.08 9.85
CA ASN A 45 -5.78 -8.16 10.29
C ASN A 45 -4.89 -7.67 9.13
N GLY A 46 -4.63 -8.51 8.14
CA GLY A 46 -3.91 -8.12 6.93
C GLY A 46 -4.65 -7.08 6.09
N VAL A 47 -5.98 -7.16 6.02
CA VAL A 47 -6.82 -6.13 5.38
C VAL A 47 -6.75 -4.81 6.15
N GLU A 48 -6.85 -4.84 7.47
CA GLU A 48 -6.71 -3.66 8.33
C GLU A 48 -5.33 -3.00 8.14
N PHE A 49 -4.27 -3.81 8.10
CA PHE A 49 -2.91 -3.33 7.82
C PHE A 49 -2.83 -2.66 6.44
N ALA A 50 -3.37 -3.28 5.39
CA ALA A 50 -3.37 -2.73 4.04
C ALA A 50 -4.09 -1.36 3.97
N ASN A 51 -5.25 -1.26 4.62
CA ASN A 51 -6.01 -0.01 4.72
C ASN A 51 -5.21 1.07 5.47
N CYS A 52 -4.61 0.71 6.61
CA CYS A 52 -3.80 1.63 7.41
C CYS A 52 -2.60 2.19 6.62
N VAL A 53 -1.92 1.36 5.82
CA VAL A 53 -0.81 1.80 4.97
C VAL A 53 -1.32 2.73 3.87
N THR A 54 -2.41 2.39 3.19
CA THR A 54 -2.98 3.22 2.12
C THR A 54 -3.42 4.59 2.66
N GLU A 55 -4.07 4.63 3.82
CA GLU A 55 -4.44 5.88 4.48
C GLU A 55 -3.21 6.68 4.97
N GLY A 56 -2.27 6.01 5.62
CA GLY A 56 -1.06 6.62 6.16
C GLY A 56 -0.13 7.21 5.11
N THR A 57 -0.17 6.65 3.89
CA THR A 57 0.60 7.15 2.73
C THR A 57 -0.21 8.09 1.83
N ALA A 58 -1.41 8.49 2.26
CA ALA A 58 -2.32 9.31 1.46
C ALA A 58 -2.57 8.74 0.05
N GLY A 59 -2.58 7.39 -0.07
CA GLY A 59 -2.80 6.68 -1.32
C GLY A 59 -1.56 6.54 -2.21
N GLU A 60 -0.36 6.89 -1.74
CA GLU A 60 0.88 6.64 -2.50
C GLU A 60 1.17 5.15 -2.64
N ILE A 61 0.76 4.33 -1.64
CA ILE A 61 0.87 2.87 -1.67
C ILE A 61 -0.52 2.27 -1.53
N GLU A 62 -0.90 1.45 -2.51
CA GLU A 62 -2.13 0.66 -2.48
C GLU A 62 -1.78 -0.83 -2.34
N ILE A 63 -2.25 -1.50 -1.28
CA ILE A 63 -1.99 -2.92 -1.04
C ILE A 63 -3.24 -3.74 -1.38
N THR A 64 -3.10 -4.67 -2.32
CA THR A 64 -4.12 -5.67 -2.62
C THR A 64 -3.85 -6.95 -1.85
N VAL A 65 -4.78 -7.35 -0.96
CA VAL A 65 -4.66 -8.56 -0.15
C VAL A 65 -5.21 -9.77 -0.90
N HIS A 66 -4.45 -10.88 -0.93
CA HIS A 66 -4.79 -12.14 -1.60
C HIS A 66 -4.86 -13.28 -0.60
N PRO A 67 -6.02 -13.52 0.05
CA PRO A 67 -6.16 -14.53 1.08
C PRO A 67 -6.21 -15.96 0.51
N GLY A 68 -6.03 -16.95 1.40
CA GLY A 68 -6.22 -18.37 1.06
C GLY A 68 -5.20 -18.95 0.09
N GLY A 69 -4.05 -18.34 -0.04
CA GLY A 69 -3.04 -18.78 -1.02
C GLY A 69 -3.46 -18.55 -2.48
N SER A 70 -4.41 -17.65 -2.74
CA SER A 70 -4.98 -17.40 -4.08
C SER A 70 -3.98 -16.86 -5.08
N LEU A 71 -2.99 -16.08 -4.64
CA LEU A 71 -1.91 -15.57 -5.47
C LEU A 71 -0.67 -16.48 -5.38
N ILE A 72 -0.24 -16.80 -4.16
CA ILE A 72 0.95 -17.60 -3.86
C ILE A 72 0.61 -18.53 -2.70
N ALA A 73 0.95 -19.82 -2.83
CA ALA A 73 0.76 -20.79 -1.76
C ALA A 73 1.53 -20.37 -0.50
N GLY A 74 0.94 -20.56 0.69
CA GLY A 74 1.51 -20.10 1.96
C GLY A 74 2.96 -20.53 2.19
N ALA A 75 3.35 -21.74 1.74
CA ALA A 75 4.72 -22.23 1.85
C ALA A 75 5.73 -21.44 1.01
N ASP A 76 5.29 -20.81 -0.08
CA ASP A 76 6.13 -20.12 -1.05
C ASP A 76 6.19 -18.61 -0.85
N ILE A 77 5.39 -18.02 0.05
CA ILE A 77 5.30 -16.58 0.28
C ILE A 77 6.69 -15.98 0.57
N LYS A 78 7.44 -16.58 1.52
CA LYS A 78 8.79 -16.10 1.86
C LYS A 78 9.71 -16.08 0.65
N ARG A 79 9.70 -17.13 -0.14
CA ARG A 79 10.53 -17.24 -1.35
C ARG A 79 10.12 -16.20 -2.40
N ALA A 80 8.82 -15.95 -2.56
CA ALA A 80 8.30 -14.97 -3.50
C ALA A 80 8.76 -13.55 -3.14
N ILE A 81 8.79 -13.19 -1.84
CA ILE A 81 9.34 -11.92 -1.37
C ILE A 81 10.84 -11.86 -1.63
N GLN A 82 11.59 -12.92 -1.30
CA GLN A 82 13.04 -12.98 -1.50
C GLN A 82 13.45 -12.84 -2.98
N THR A 83 12.61 -13.31 -3.90
CA THR A 83 12.85 -13.22 -5.34
C THR A 83 12.22 -12.00 -6.01
N GLY A 84 11.58 -11.11 -5.23
CA GLY A 84 10.97 -9.89 -5.75
C GLY A 84 9.69 -10.11 -6.57
N GLN A 85 9.01 -11.25 -6.41
CA GLN A 85 7.73 -11.50 -7.09
C GLN A 85 6.59 -10.71 -6.47
N VAL A 86 6.66 -10.47 -5.15
CA VAL A 86 5.75 -9.63 -4.39
C VAL A 86 6.54 -8.80 -3.38
N GLN A 87 5.98 -7.68 -2.97
CA GLN A 87 6.64 -6.73 -2.08
C GLN A 87 6.59 -7.15 -0.62
N LEU A 88 5.47 -7.76 -0.22
CA LEU A 88 5.21 -8.21 1.16
C LEU A 88 4.29 -9.44 1.14
N GLY A 89 4.07 -10.03 2.31
CA GLY A 89 3.15 -11.15 2.49
C GLY A 89 3.03 -11.51 3.95
N GLU A 90 2.01 -12.27 4.31
CA GLU A 90 1.77 -12.69 5.69
C GLU A 90 1.77 -14.21 5.80
N ARG A 91 2.44 -14.70 6.83
CA ARG A 91 2.44 -16.10 7.24
C ARG A 91 2.88 -16.23 8.69
N ILE A 92 2.31 -17.20 9.42
CA ILE A 92 2.73 -17.52 10.78
C ILE A 92 4.22 -17.90 10.83
N LEU A 93 4.93 -17.38 11.82
CA LEU A 93 6.38 -17.50 11.95
C LEU A 93 6.83 -18.97 12.16
N SER A 94 6.05 -19.76 12.93
CA SER A 94 6.30 -21.18 13.15
C SER A 94 6.36 -22.03 11.88
N GLY A 95 5.77 -21.55 10.79
CA GLY A 95 5.92 -22.17 9.48
C GLY A 95 7.37 -22.23 8.95
N HIS A 96 8.31 -21.55 9.61
CA HIS A 96 9.74 -21.48 9.27
C HIS A 96 10.65 -22.06 10.36
N GLN A 97 10.10 -22.78 11.34
CA GLN A 97 10.88 -23.39 12.47
C GLN A 97 11.98 -24.35 11.99
N ASN A 98 11.88 -24.91 10.80
CA ASN A 98 12.90 -25.74 10.18
C ASN A 98 14.18 -24.95 9.81
N GLU A 99 14.07 -23.63 9.65
CA GLU A 99 15.22 -22.77 9.34
C GLU A 99 15.92 -22.28 10.62
N ASN A 100 15.12 -21.97 11.64
CA ASN A 100 15.61 -21.62 12.97
C ASN A 100 14.56 -22.00 14.01
N ALA A 101 14.96 -22.77 15.02
CA ALA A 101 14.07 -23.26 16.08
C ALA A 101 13.34 -22.12 16.82
N ILE A 102 13.93 -20.91 16.91
CA ILE A 102 13.30 -19.75 17.55
C ILE A 102 12.01 -19.33 16.86
N PHE A 103 11.85 -19.62 15.57
CA PHE A 103 10.63 -19.32 14.83
C PHE A 103 9.44 -20.20 15.23
N GLY A 104 9.69 -21.31 15.95
CA GLY A 104 8.65 -22.15 16.53
C GLY A 104 8.24 -21.75 17.95
N PHE A 105 8.71 -20.62 18.46
CA PHE A 105 8.47 -20.19 19.83
C PHE A 105 6.98 -19.96 20.15
N ASP A 106 6.22 -19.45 19.20
CA ASP A 106 4.78 -19.23 19.27
C ASP A 106 3.96 -20.54 19.33
N SER A 107 4.59 -21.67 18.94
CA SER A 107 3.95 -22.99 18.91
C SER A 107 4.23 -23.83 20.18
N ILE A 108 4.96 -23.29 21.17
CA ILE A 108 5.24 -23.99 22.42
C ILE A 108 3.97 -24.00 23.27
N PRO A 109 3.44 -25.19 23.64
CA PRO A 109 2.25 -25.29 24.46
C PRO A 109 2.36 -24.50 25.78
N PHE A 110 1.30 -23.76 26.10
CA PHE A 110 1.16 -23.00 27.37
C PHE A 110 2.12 -21.81 27.53
N LEU A 111 2.95 -21.47 26.53
CA LEU A 111 3.86 -20.35 26.62
C LEU A 111 3.14 -19.01 26.37
N ALA A 112 2.23 -19.00 25.41
CA ALA A 112 1.38 -17.87 25.08
C ALA A 112 -0.07 -18.37 24.95
N PRO A 113 -0.85 -18.47 26.06
CA PRO A 113 -2.19 -19.05 26.04
C PRO A 113 -3.26 -18.10 25.50
N SER A 114 -2.96 -16.82 25.32
CA SER A 114 -3.88 -15.80 24.77
C SER A 114 -3.11 -14.76 23.96
N PHE A 115 -3.87 -13.92 23.24
CA PHE A 115 -3.36 -12.75 22.53
C PHE A 115 -3.39 -11.45 23.38
N GLU A 116 -3.66 -11.55 24.67
CA GLU A 116 -3.69 -10.44 25.62
C GLU A 116 -2.33 -10.21 26.29
#